data_ba4056226b99bf452db5a2c3f0b6aee9
#
_entry.id   ba4056226b99bf452db5a2c3f0b6aee9
#
_cell.length_a   1.000
_cell.length_b   1.000
_cell.length_c   1.000
_cell.angle_alpha   90.00
_cell.angle_beta   90.00
_cell.angle_gamma   90.00
#
_symmetry.space_group_name_H-M   'P 1'
#
loop_
_entity.id
_entity.type
_entity.pdbx_description
1 polymer ?
#
loop_
_entity_poly.entity_id
_entity_poly.type
_entity_poly.pdbx_seq_one_letter_code
_entity_poly.pdbx_strand_id
1 'polypeptide(L)'
;NTFIVLDDEGEPIRDPQRLEEIRYHLVEELDDPADYPRIVTRHTSRQLKHFKVPTRVMIEQDEANARTIVELIAPDRPGLLARVGRIFMEQDIALSAAKIATLGERVEDVFFITDKAGEPLTDPERQAQLRERLCETLDV
;
A
#
# COMPACT_ATOMS: atom_id res chain seq x y z
N ASN A 1 13.42 -10.37 2.87
CA ASN A 1 12.54 -9.23 3.08
C ASN A 1 11.60 -9.49 4.25
N THR A 2 11.63 -8.61 5.21
CA THR A 2 10.78 -8.71 6.40
C THR A 2 9.75 -7.59 6.38
N PHE A 3 8.49 -7.95 6.55
CA PHE A 3 7.42 -6.99 6.65
C PHE A 3 6.88 -6.99 8.08
N ILE A 4 6.74 -5.80 8.64
CA ILE A 4 6.10 -5.62 9.93
C ILE A 4 4.73 -5.01 9.66
N VAL A 5 3.66 -5.77 9.96
CA VAL A 5 2.29 -5.35 9.71
C VAL A 5 1.62 -5.09 11.06
N LEU A 6 1.04 -3.92 11.20
CA LEU A 6 0.37 -3.47 12.41
C LEU A 6 -1.13 -3.33 12.17
N ASP A 7 -1.92 -3.49 13.21
CA ASP A 7 -3.35 -3.22 13.14
C ASP A 7 -3.63 -1.70 13.21
N ASP A 8 -4.90 -1.32 13.22
CA ASP A 8 -5.32 0.08 13.24
C ASP A 8 -4.96 0.81 14.54
N GLU A 9 -4.62 0.08 15.60
CA GLU A 9 -4.16 0.66 16.87
C GLU A 9 -2.63 0.77 16.95
N GLY A 10 -1.93 0.35 15.90
CA GLY A 10 -0.48 0.35 15.87
C GLY A 10 0.16 -0.85 16.55
N GLU A 11 -0.63 -1.86 16.90
CA GLU A 11 -0.15 -3.08 17.52
C GLU A 11 0.12 -4.16 16.47
N PRO A 12 1.08 -5.07 16.74
CA PRO A 12 1.31 -6.18 15.82
C PRO A 12 0.08 -7.07 15.71
N ILE A 13 -0.22 -7.50 14.48
CA ILE A 13 -1.30 -8.45 14.25
C ILE A 13 -0.89 -9.80 14.80
N ARG A 14 -1.66 -10.35 15.72
CA ARG A 14 -1.35 -11.59 16.42
C ARG A 14 -2.24 -12.76 16.03
N ASP A 15 -3.34 -12.50 15.34
CA ASP A 15 -4.21 -13.57 14.85
C ASP A 15 -3.50 -14.35 13.74
N PRO A 16 -3.18 -15.64 13.93
CA PRO A 16 -2.45 -16.42 12.94
C PRO A 16 -3.17 -16.52 11.60
N GLN A 17 -4.49 -16.60 11.62
CA GLN A 17 -5.27 -16.69 10.39
C GLN A 17 -5.17 -15.39 9.59
N ARG A 18 -5.26 -14.25 10.25
CA ARG A 18 -5.14 -12.96 9.59
C ARG A 18 -3.75 -12.72 9.06
N LEU A 19 -2.72 -13.13 9.80
CA LEU A 19 -1.34 -13.06 9.32
C LEU A 19 -1.13 -13.90 8.07
N GLU A 20 -1.69 -15.11 8.04
CA GLU A 20 -1.59 -15.97 6.86
C GLU A 20 -2.32 -15.38 5.66
N GLU A 21 -3.48 -14.79 5.86
CA GLU A 21 -4.20 -14.10 4.78
C GLU A 21 -3.39 -12.95 4.20
N ILE A 22 -2.82 -12.10 5.05
CA ILE A 22 -2.00 -10.96 4.62
C ILE A 22 -0.76 -11.46 3.91
N ARG A 23 -0.09 -12.46 4.49
CA ARG A 23 1.12 -13.04 3.90
C ARG A 23 0.84 -13.66 2.54
N TYR A 24 -0.23 -14.44 2.45
CA TYR A 24 -0.64 -15.08 1.20
C TYR A 24 -0.87 -14.05 0.09
N HIS A 25 -1.64 -13.02 0.40
CA HIS A 25 -1.93 -11.98 -0.59
C HIS A 25 -0.69 -11.20 -0.99
N LEU A 26 0.16 -10.83 -0.03
CA LEU A 26 1.38 -10.08 -0.33
C LEU A 26 2.36 -10.91 -1.15
N VAL A 27 2.58 -12.17 -0.78
CA VAL A 27 3.53 -13.02 -1.49
C VAL A 27 3.05 -13.34 -2.89
N GLU A 28 1.80 -13.75 -3.07
CA GLU A 28 1.27 -14.07 -4.39
C GLU A 28 1.24 -12.85 -5.31
N GLU A 29 0.83 -11.72 -4.77
CA GLU A 29 0.69 -10.52 -5.58
C GLU A 29 2.02 -9.89 -5.96
N LEU A 30 3.03 -10.05 -5.13
CA LEU A 30 4.35 -9.49 -5.40
C LEU A 30 5.22 -10.41 -6.25
N ASP A 31 4.99 -11.74 -6.20
CA ASP A 31 5.81 -12.72 -6.92
C ASP A 31 5.38 -12.95 -8.37
N ASP A 32 4.12 -12.73 -8.71
CA ASP A 32 3.61 -12.96 -10.06
C ASP A 32 2.84 -11.77 -10.61
N PRO A 33 3.54 -10.84 -11.29
CA PRO A 33 2.90 -9.66 -11.88
C PRO A 33 1.82 -9.98 -12.91
N ALA A 34 1.87 -11.16 -13.52
CA ALA A 34 0.90 -11.54 -14.54
C ALA A 34 -0.50 -11.78 -13.96
N ASP A 35 -0.59 -12.09 -12.68
CA ASP A 35 -1.85 -12.37 -12.02
C ASP A 35 -2.54 -11.13 -11.42
N TYR A 36 -1.90 -9.98 -11.45
CA TYR A 36 -2.48 -8.76 -10.90
C TYR A 36 -3.88 -8.42 -11.43
N PRO A 37 -4.18 -8.57 -12.72
CA PRO A 37 -5.51 -8.26 -13.21
C PRO A 37 -6.61 -9.17 -12.66
N ARG A 38 -6.27 -10.33 -12.13
CA ARG A 38 -7.25 -11.31 -11.65
C ARG A 38 -7.78 -11.03 -10.26
N ILE A 39 -7.15 -10.13 -9.55
CA ILE A 39 -7.43 -9.90 -8.13
C ILE A 39 -8.65 -9.02 -7.91
N VAL A 40 -9.03 -8.29 -8.91
CA VAL A 40 -10.07 -7.26 -8.79
C VAL A 40 -11.40 -7.79 -9.29
N THR A 41 -11.89 -8.87 -8.70
CA THR A 41 -13.17 -9.44 -9.13
C THR A 41 -14.29 -9.32 -8.12
N ARG A 42 -14.02 -8.75 -6.95
CA ARG A 42 -15.06 -8.57 -5.96
C ARG A 42 -15.96 -7.40 -6.32
N HIS A 43 -17.25 -7.62 -6.23
CA HIS A 43 -18.21 -6.55 -6.42
C HIS A 43 -18.04 -5.46 -5.37
N THR A 44 -17.78 -4.26 -5.84
CA THR A 44 -17.88 -3.09 -5.00
C THR A 44 -19.34 -2.85 -4.68
N SER A 45 -19.70 -2.69 -3.41
CA SER A 45 -21.06 -2.44 -3.03
C SER A 45 -21.56 -1.14 -3.66
N ARG A 46 -22.87 -1.05 -3.93
CA ARG A 46 -23.47 0.16 -4.49
C ARG A 46 -23.21 1.39 -3.62
N GLN A 47 -23.09 1.19 -2.31
CA GLN A 47 -22.83 2.29 -1.38
C GLN A 47 -21.48 2.92 -1.63
N LEU A 48 -20.45 2.12 -1.97
CA LEU A 48 -19.12 2.64 -2.28
C LEU A 48 -19.09 3.49 -3.55
N LYS A 49 -20.05 3.29 -4.46
CA LYS A 49 -20.14 4.09 -5.69
C LYS A 49 -20.66 5.50 -5.45
N HIS A 50 -21.36 5.73 -4.35
CA HIS A 50 -21.91 7.03 -4.03
C HIS A 50 -21.00 7.90 -3.18
N PHE A 51 -20.05 7.29 -2.49
CA PHE A 51 -19.07 8.00 -1.68
C PHE A 51 -17.73 8.02 -2.39
N LYS A 52 -17.36 9.18 -2.89
CA LYS A 52 -16.04 9.37 -3.47
C LYS A 52 -15.12 9.91 -2.40
N VAL A 53 -14.31 9.04 -1.85
CA VAL A 53 -13.18 9.45 -1.03
C VAL A 53 -12.03 9.72 -2.00
N PRO A 54 -11.55 10.97 -2.10
CA PRO A 54 -10.42 11.23 -2.99
C PRO A 54 -9.18 10.53 -2.47
N THR A 55 -8.41 9.96 -3.37
CA THR A 55 -7.13 9.38 -3.03
C THR A 55 -6.14 10.48 -2.67
N ARG A 56 -5.50 10.35 -1.52
CA ARG A 56 -4.46 11.27 -1.07
C ARG A 56 -3.19 10.50 -0.76
N VAL A 57 -2.09 11.00 -1.24
CA VAL A 57 -0.77 10.42 -0.99
C VAL A 57 0.13 11.51 -0.44
N MET A 58 0.69 11.27 0.73
CA MET A 58 1.66 12.16 1.36
C MET A 58 2.97 11.41 1.52
N ILE A 59 4.07 12.04 1.15
CA ILE A 59 5.40 11.45 1.22
C ILE A 59 6.26 12.30 2.15
N GLU A 60 6.78 11.66 3.19
CA GLU A 60 7.64 12.31 4.17
C GLU A 60 8.90 11.47 4.39
N GLN A 61 9.94 12.08 4.93
CA GLN A 61 11.17 11.38 5.27
C GLN A 61 11.20 11.01 6.74
N ASP A 62 11.53 9.77 7.02
CA ASP A 62 11.82 9.30 8.37
C ASP A 62 13.34 9.23 8.51
N GLU A 63 13.94 10.36 8.88
CA GLU A 63 15.38 10.49 8.95
C GLU A 63 16.00 9.59 10.03
N ALA A 64 15.28 9.39 11.13
CA ALA A 64 15.76 8.58 12.24
C ALA A 64 15.98 7.13 11.84
N ASN A 65 15.20 6.61 10.89
CA ASN A 65 15.26 5.21 10.44
C ASN A 65 15.75 5.08 9.00
N ALA A 66 16.20 6.17 8.39
CA ALA A 66 16.74 6.20 7.02
C ALA A 66 15.78 5.54 6.01
N ARG A 67 14.51 5.95 6.05
CA ARG A 67 13.48 5.43 5.14
C ARG A 67 12.48 6.53 4.79
N THR A 68 11.65 6.27 3.80
CA THR A 68 10.61 7.20 3.36
C THR A 68 9.24 6.70 3.84
N ILE A 69 8.39 7.61 4.28
CA ILE A 69 7.05 7.31 4.73
C ILE A 69 6.07 7.72 3.64
N VAL A 70 5.21 6.79 3.22
CA VAL A 70 4.10 7.06 2.29
C VAL A 70 2.80 6.87 3.05
N GLU A 71 2.06 7.95 3.24
CA GLU A 71 0.72 7.90 3.82
C GLU A 71 -0.30 7.89 2.69
N LEU A 72 -1.17 6.88 2.72
CA LEU A 72 -2.17 6.67 1.69
C LEU A 72 -3.57 6.71 2.30
N ILE A 73 -4.40 7.60 1.79
CA ILE A 73 -5.83 7.63 2.09
C ILE A 73 -6.55 7.38 0.78
N ALA A 74 -7.37 6.34 0.74
CA ALA A 74 -8.06 5.94 -0.49
C ALA A 74 -9.37 5.22 -0.16
N PRO A 75 -10.29 5.11 -1.12
CA PRO A 75 -11.47 4.27 -0.94
C PRO A 75 -11.06 2.83 -0.71
N ASP A 76 -11.75 2.16 0.20
CA ASP A 76 -11.51 0.74 0.46
C ASP A 76 -12.09 -0.08 -0.70
N ARG A 77 -11.23 -0.65 -1.51
CA ARG A 77 -11.60 -1.45 -2.68
C ARG A 77 -10.86 -2.77 -2.68
N PRO A 78 -11.50 -3.83 -3.20
CA PRO A 78 -10.80 -5.11 -3.35
C PRO A 78 -9.53 -4.96 -4.19
N GLY A 79 -8.45 -5.60 -3.73
CA GLY A 79 -7.19 -5.58 -4.45
C GLY A 79 -6.35 -4.33 -4.28
N LEU A 80 -6.70 -3.44 -3.34
CA LEU A 80 -5.97 -2.21 -3.11
C LEU A 80 -4.47 -2.44 -2.82
N LEU A 81 -4.18 -3.33 -1.87
CA LEU A 81 -2.81 -3.64 -1.49
C LEU A 81 -2.01 -4.25 -2.63
N ALA A 82 -2.66 -5.07 -3.44
CA ALA A 82 -2.02 -5.66 -4.62
C ALA A 82 -1.63 -4.59 -5.62
N ARG A 83 -2.48 -3.62 -5.84
CA ARG A 83 -2.19 -2.50 -6.73
C ARG A 83 -1.05 -1.63 -6.22
N VAL A 84 -1.05 -1.35 -4.92
CA VAL A 84 0.04 -0.61 -4.28
C VAL A 84 1.36 -1.37 -4.41
N GLY A 85 1.34 -2.67 -4.12
CA GLY A 85 2.53 -3.53 -4.26
C GLY A 85 3.06 -3.56 -5.68
N ARG A 86 2.18 -3.62 -6.67
CA ARG A 86 2.56 -3.58 -8.08
C ARG A 86 3.26 -2.26 -8.44
N ILE A 87 2.73 -1.15 -7.97
CA ILE A 87 3.34 0.15 -8.22
C ILE A 87 4.74 0.23 -7.61
N PHE A 88 4.89 -0.28 -6.39
CA PHE A 88 6.20 -0.32 -5.74
C PHE A 88 7.19 -1.17 -6.56
N MET A 89 6.76 -2.30 -7.08
CA MET A 89 7.60 -3.14 -7.94
C MET A 89 7.98 -2.44 -9.25
N GLU A 90 7.02 -1.79 -9.88
CA GLU A 90 7.27 -1.06 -11.13
C GLU A 90 8.29 0.07 -10.96
N GLN A 91 8.35 0.65 -9.79
CA GLN A 91 9.23 1.78 -9.52
C GLN A 91 10.46 1.41 -8.71
N ASP A 92 10.76 0.13 -8.59
CA ASP A 92 11.94 -0.38 -7.86
C ASP A 92 11.98 0.11 -6.42
N ILE A 93 10.86 0.01 -5.75
CA ILE A 93 10.70 0.40 -4.35
C ILE A 93 10.66 -0.84 -3.48
N ALA A 94 11.41 -0.82 -2.38
CA ALA A 94 11.40 -1.86 -1.37
C ALA A 94 10.51 -1.42 -0.20
N LEU A 95 9.64 -2.32 0.26
CA LEU A 95 8.78 -2.09 1.41
C LEU A 95 9.44 -2.68 2.66
N SER A 96 9.68 -1.87 3.68
CA SER A 96 10.27 -2.35 4.94
C SER A 96 9.22 -2.62 6.02
N ALA A 97 8.15 -1.85 6.04
CA ALA A 97 7.05 -2.05 7.00
C ALA A 97 5.80 -1.40 6.47
N ALA A 98 4.64 -1.82 6.98
CA ALA A 98 3.37 -1.21 6.63
C ALA A 98 2.44 -1.20 7.84
N LYS A 99 1.69 -0.12 7.97
CA LYS A 99 0.58 -0.01 8.91
C LYS A 99 -0.69 0.08 8.08
N ILE A 100 -1.56 -0.91 8.21
CA ILE A 100 -2.77 -1.02 7.41
C ILE A 100 -3.98 -0.77 8.32
N ALA A 101 -4.80 0.19 7.95
CA ALA A 101 -6.01 0.52 8.70
C ALA A 101 -7.18 0.77 7.76
N THR A 102 -8.32 0.19 8.08
CA THR A 102 -9.57 0.44 7.35
C THR A 102 -10.53 1.15 8.29
N LEU A 103 -10.99 2.32 7.88
CA LEU A 103 -11.88 3.17 8.65
C LEU A 103 -13.17 3.40 7.86
N GLY A 104 -14.16 2.51 8.06
CA GLY A 104 -15.40 2.56 7.30
C GLY A 104 -15.16 2.24 5.82
N GLU A 105 -15.41 3.21 4.95
CA GLU A 105 -15.28 3.04 3.50
C GLU A 105 -13.94 3.49 2.93
N ARG A 106 -13.02 3.90 3.81
CA ARG A 106 -11.71 4.35 3.39
C ARG A 106 -10.61 3.58 4.09
N VAL A 107 -9.46 3.53 3.47
CA VAL A 107 -8.23 3.03 4.09
C VAL A 107 -7.34 4.21 4.45
N GLU A 108 -6.63 4.07 5.56
CA GLU A 108 -5.56 4.99 5.95
C GLU A 108 -4.33 4.13 6.22
N ASP A 109 -3.50 3.97 5.20
CA ASP A 109 -2.35 3.09 5.25
C ASP A 109 -1.07 3.91 5.30
N VAL A 110 -0.08 3.38 6.00
CA VAL A 110 1.24 3.98 6.07
C VAL A 110 2.25 2.93 5.61
N PHE A 111 3.06 3.27 4.62
CA PHE A 111 4.10 2.39 4.10
C PHE A 111 5.46 3.00 4.38
N PHE A 112 6.37 2.19 4.89
CA PHE A 112 7.75 2.59 5.11
C PHE A 112 8.59 1.95 4.01
N ILE A 113 9.15 2.79 3.15
CA ILE A 113 9.78 2.35 1.92
C ILE A 113 11.22 2.86 1.80
N THR A 114 11.98 2.16 0.99
CA THR A 114 13.32 2.57 0.55
C THR A 114 13.46 2.25 -0.94
N ASP A 115 14.56 2.64 -1.53
CA ASP A 115 14.92 2.11 -2.84
C ASP A 115 15.49 0.68 -2.71
N LYS A 116 15.88 0.08 -3.82
CA LYS A 116 16.42 -1.29 -3.83
C LYS A 116 17.75 -1.42 -3.11
N ALA A 117 18.48 -0.33 -2.95
CA ALA A 117 19.74 -0.29 -2.22
C ALA A 117 19.54 -0.08 -0.71
N GLY A 118 18.30 0.07 -0.25
CA GLY A 118 18.00 0.31 1.16
C GLY A 118 18.11 1.77 1.58
N GLU A 119 18.17 2.68 0.62
CA GLU A 119 18.28 4.12 0.88
C GLU A 119 16.92 4.81 0.80
N PRO A 120 16.71 5.90 1.54
CA PRO A 120 15.47 6.66 1.43
C PRO A 120 15.24 7.21 0.04
N LEU A 121 13.96 7.35 -0.35
CA LEU A 121 13.58 7.98 -1.60
C LEU A 121 13.62 9.50 -1.42
N THR A 122 14.76 10.11 -1.72
CA THR A 122 14.95 11.56 -1.55
C THR A 122 14.81 12.35 -2.84
N ASP A 123 14.78 11.68 -4.00
CA ASP A 123 14.63 12.34 -5.28
C ASP A 123 13.19 12.87 -5.46
N PRO A 124 12.99 14.19 -5.56
CA PRO A 124 11.65 14.75 -5.71
C PRO A 124 10.92 14.26 -6.95
N GLU A 125 11.64 13.97 -8.02
CA GLU A 125 11.05 13.45 -9.25
C GLU A 125 10.49 12.04 -9.04
N ARG A 126 11.23 11.17 -8.36
CA ARG A 126 10.74 9.83 -8.03
C ARG A 126 9.55 9.88 -7.08
N GLN A 127 9.58 10.78 -6.11
CA GLN A 127 8.45 10.98 -5.20
C GLN A 127 7.20 11.45 -5.95
N ALA A 128 7.37 12.38 -6.89
CA ALA A 128 6.26 12.86 -7.71
C ALA A 128 5.67 11.76 -8.59
N GLN A 129 6.52 10.95 -9.21
CA GLN A 129 6.09 9.82 -10.03
C GLN A 129 5.31 8.79 -9.20
N LEU A 130 5.78 8.49 -8.01
CA LEU A 130 5.11 7.56 -7.12
C LEU A 130 3.74 8.09 -6.70
N ARG A 131 3.67 9.34 -6.29
CA ARG A 131 2.42 9.99 -5.88
C ARG A 131 1.40 9.98 -7.03
N GLU A 132 1.84 10.40 -8.19
CA GLU A 132 0.99 10.47 -9.38
C GLU A 132 0.47 9.08 -9.74
N ARG A 133 1.34 8.09 -9.76
CA ARG A 133 0.96 6.73 -10.12
C ARG A 133 -0.03 6.14 -9.13
N LEU A 134 0.18 6.35 -7.84
CA LEU A 134 -0.75 5.89 -6.81
C LEU A 134 -2.11 6.58 -6.96
N CYS A 135 -2.14 7.89 -7.13
CA CYS A 135 -3.39 8.62 -7.28
C CYS A 135 -4.14 8.18 -8.54
N GLU A 136 -3.47 8.04 -9.67
CA GLU A 136 -4.11 7.60 -10.92
C GLU A 136 -4.69 6.19 -10.80
N THR A 137 -3.96 5.29 -10.18
CA THR A 137 -4.35 3.89 -10.10
C THR A 137 -5.46 3.66 -9.09
N LEU A 138 -5.43 4.36 -7.97
CA LEU A 138 -6.35 4.11 -6.85
C LEU A 138 -7.58 5.00 -6.88
N ASP A 139 -7.58 6.05 -7.68
CA ASP A 139 -8.69 7.00 -7.77
C ASP A 139 -9.76 6.59 -8.79
N VAL A 140 -9.57 5.45 -9.40
CA VAL A 140 -10.48 4.95 -10.45
C VAL A 140 -11.60 4.09 -9.86
#